data_f53210101fd93f091e51770357b61dfe
#
_entry.id   f53210101fd93f091e51770357b61dfe
#
_cell.length_a   1.000
_cell.length_b   1.000
_cell.length_c   1.000
_cell.angle_alpha   90.00
_cell.angle_beta   90.00
_cell.angle_gamma   90.00
#
_symmetry.space_group_name_H-M   'P 1'
#
loop_
_entity.id
_entity.type
_entity.pdbx_description
1 polymer ?
#
loop_
_entity_poly.entity_id
_entity_poly.type
_entity_poly.pdbx_seq_one_letter_code
_entity_poly.pdbx_strand_id
1 'polypeptide(L)'
;MAIIDRLSSSQGLRTQDANKALASEILISQNFEAIDELKNLLTNPPDQKVLFDVLKTLEIIGEANPKMIGHLFEEFIPILSHKKNMVVWIAMSALSHITVFHPQRTFELLGTILQIMDEGSVITRDKGFVMLVGLYTEAAYRPDVKALIVEQLLKAPDNQFGQYVEKWMKVISAEDVPALIDTLEQRLPDLTSPSHQKRAHKNLKKLMRA
;
A
#
# COMPACT_ATOMS: atom_id res chain seq x y z
N MET A 1 21.03 23.81 -4.19
CA MET A 1 21.31 22.90 -3.06
C MET A 1 20.87 21.52 -3.51
N ALA A 2 21.74 20.51 -3.40
CA ALA A 2 21.42 19.16 -3.83
C ALA A 2 20.27 18.58 -2.96
N ILE A 3 19.46 17.70 -3.53
CA ILE A 3 18.32 17.08 -2.81
C ILE A 3 18.78 16.37 -1.54
N ILE A 4 19.94 15.71 -1.57
CA ILE A 4 20.48 15.00 -0.40
C ILE A 4 20.68 15.92 0.81
N ASP A 5 21.14 17.18 0.60
CA ASP A 5 21.37 18.14 1.68
C ASP A 5 20.08 18.61 2.36
N ARG A 6 18.94 18.36 1.72
CA ARG A 6 17.61 18.76 2.15
C ARG A 6 16.87 17.67 2.94
N LEU A 7 17.43 16.46 2.97
CA LEU A 7 16.86 15.33 3.71
C LEU A 7 17.06 15.50 5.23
N SER A 8 16.13 14.97 6.01
CA SER A 8 16.15 15.10 7.48
C SER A 8 17.44 14.59 8.09
N SER A 9 17.96 13.46 7.67
CA SER A 9 19.22 12.89 8.18
C SER A 9 20.42 13.74 7.86
N SER A 10 20.49 14.32 6.66
CA SER A 10 21.60 15.22 6.25
C SER A 10 21.60 16.53 7.04
N GLN A 11 20.42 16.97 7.50
CA GLN A 11 20.28 18.15 8.38
C GLN A 11 20.45 17.83 9.87
N GLY A 12 20.76 16.57 10.22
CA GLY A 12 20.89 16.14 11.62
C GLY A 12 19.55 16.07 12.38
N LEU A 13 18.42 16.10 11.67
CA LEU A 13 17.08 16.06 12.28
C LEU A 13 16.68 14.62 12.61
N ARG A 14 15.94 14.46 13.71
CA ARG A 14 15.34 13.17 14.10
C ARG A 14 13.89 13.03 13.65
N THR A 15 13.28 14.12 13.20
CA THR A 15 11.90 14.16 12.68
C THR A 15 11.88 14.06 11.16
N GLN A 16 10.71 13.81 10.58
CA GLN A 16 10.51 13.76 9.13
C GLN A 16 10.10 15.12 8.53
N ASP A 17 10.27 16.21 9.26
CA ASP A 17 9.72 17.51 8.85
C ASP A 17 10.41 18.06 7.60
N ALA A 18 11.75 17.90 7.48
CA ALA A 18 12.46 18.29 6.28
C ALA A 18 12.03 17.47 5.05
N ASN A 19 11.82 16.15 5.22
CA ASN A 19 11.33 15.28 4.14
C ASN A 19 9.91 15.64 3.69
N LYS A 20 9.03 15.99 4.63
CA LYS A 20 7.67 16.48 4.33
C LYS A 20 7.71 17.82 3.60
N ALA A 21 8.55 18.74 4.05
CA ALA A 21 8.72 20.05 3.40
C ALA A 21 9.24 19.90 1.97
N LEU A 22 10.24 19.03 1.77
CA LEU A 22 10.81 18.70 0.46
C LEU A 22 9.72 18.08 -0.46
N ALA A 23 8.98 17.10 0.03
CA ALA A 23 7.90 16.47 -0.73
C ALA A 23 6.83 17.49 -1.14
N SER A 24 6.42 18.37 -0.21
CA SER A 24 5.43 19.41 -0.48
C SER A 24 5.89 20.39 -1.55
N GLU A 25 7.15 20.81 -1.51
CA GLU A 25 7.72 21.70 -2.52
C GLU A 25 7.78 21.04 -3.90
N ILE A 26 8.23 19.78 -3.97
CA ILE A 26 8.28 18.99 -5.22
C ILE A 26 6.85 18.86 -5.81
N LEU A 27 5.84 18.60 -4.97
CA LEU A 27 4.44 18.50 -5.39
C LEU A 27 3.91 19.82 -5.95
N ILE A 28 4.17 20.94 -5.27
CA ILE A 28 3.69 22.27 -5.69
C ILE A 28 4.35 22.69 -6.99
N SER A 29 5.67 22.50 -7.08
CA SER A 29 6.45 22.92 -8.27
C SER A 29 6.39 21.92 -9.43
N GLN A 30 5.86 20.72 -9.21
CA GLN A 30 5.90 19.59 -10.15
C GLN A 30 7.32 19.29 -10.65
N ASN A 31 8.30 19.34 -9.75
CA ASN A 31 9.71 19.21 -10.09
C ASN A 31 10.10 17.73 -10.30
N PHE A 32 10.06 17.28 -11.56
CA PHE A 32 10.47 15.93 -11.95
C PHE A 32 11.99 15.70 -11.86
N GLU A 33 12.82 16.73 -12.04
CA GLU A 33 14.27 16.62 -11.87
C GLU A 33 14.63 16.24 -10.42
N ALA A 34 13.92 16.82 -9.45
CA ALA A 34 14.08 16.44 -8.04
C ALA A 34 13.68 14.97 -7.79
N ILE A 35 12.67 14.45 -8.51
CA ILE A 35 12.29 13.04 -8.42
C ILE A 35 13.38 12.14 -9.03
N ASP A 36 13.99 12.53 -10.13
CA ASP A 36 15.13 11.80 -10.72
C ASP A 36 16.35 11.79 -9.78
N GLU A 37 16.62 12.89 -9.07
CA GLU A 37 17.64 12.90 -8.03
C GLU A 37 17.29 11.93 -6.87
N LEU A 38 16.03 11.93 -6.41
CA LEU A 38 15.56 10.99 -5.39
C LEU A 38 15.63 9.53 -5.88
N LYS A 39 15.33 9.26 -7.15
CA LYS A 39 15.50 7.95 -7.78
C LYS A 39 16.96 7.49 -7.71
N ASN A 40 17.90 8.34 -8.07
CA ASN A 40 19.32 8.02 -8.02
C ASN A 40 19.79 7.71 -6.59
N LEU A 41 19.30 8.45 -5.59
CA LEU A 41 19.55 8.18 -4.17
C LEU A 41 18.84 6.92 -3.66
N LEU A 42 17.69 6.57 -4.22
CA LEU A 42 16.97 5.33 -3.90
C LEU A 42 17.74 4.09 -4.35
N THR A 43 18.29 4.14 -5.56
CA THR A 43 19.05 3.02 -6.16
C THR A 43 20.47 2.90 -5.62
N ASN A 44 21.10 4.02 -5.26
CA ASN A 44 22.48 4.09 -4.77
C ASN A 44 22.59 4.95 -3.51
N PRO A 45 21.94 4.56 -2.41
CA PRO A 45 21.96 5.36 -1.19
C PRO A 45 23.35 5.33 -0.54
N PRO A 46 23.91 6.49 -0.13
CA PRO A 46 25.20 6.53 0.56
C PRO A 46 25.16 5.84 1.93
N ASP A 47 24.01 5.86 2.58
CA ASP A 47 23.76 5.14 3.84
C ASP A 47 22.26 4.83 4.04
N GLN A 48 21.96 4.10 5.12
CA GLN A 48 20.60 3.66 5.42
C GLN A 48 19.66 4.80 5.86
N LYS A 49 20.18 5.89 6.41
CA LYS A 49 19.35 7.02 6.85
C LYS A 49 18.85 7.78 5.63
N VAL A 50 19.76 7.99 4.66
CA VAL A 50 19.40 8.59 3.37
C VAL A 50 18.39 7.72 2.62
N LEU A 51 18.58 6.40 2.56
CA LEU A 51 17.59 5.50 1.96
C LEU A 51 16.20 5.65 2.60
N PHE A 52 16.16 5.69 3.93
CA PHE A 52 14.90 5.86 4.67
C PHE A 52 14.21 7.20 4.35
N ASP A 53 14.97 8.30 4.34
CA ASP A 53 14.45 9.64 4.06
C ASP A 53 13.95 9.77 2.62
N VAL A 54 14.69 9.21 1.66
CA VAL A 54 14.29 9.16 0.24
C VAL A 54 12.98 8.38 0.08
N LEU A 55 12.91 7.17 0.65
CA LEU A 55 11.70 6.36 0.62
C LEU A 55 10.52 7.11 1.22
N LYS A 56 10.74 7.78 2.36
CA LYS A 56 9.67 8.54 3.03
C LYS A 56 9.21 9.74 2.21
N THR A 57 10.13 10.44 1.58
CA THR A 57 9.81 11.56 0.68
C THR A 57 8.99 11.08 -0.52
N LEU A 58 9.43 10.00 -1.19
CA LEU A 58 8.72 9.41 -2.33
C LEU A 58 7.35 8.84 -1.93
N GLU A 59 7.22 8.21 -0.76
CA GLU A 59 5.93 7.75 -0.24
C GLU A 59 4.94 8.90 -0.09
N ILE A 60 5.35 10.03 0.50
CA ILE A 60 4.50 11.21 0.67
C ILE A 60 4.08 11.78 -0.69
N ILE A 61 5.01 11.85 -1.65
CA ILE A 61 4.69 12.29 -3.02
C ILE A 61 3.69 11.34 -3.68
N GLY A 62 3.90 10.02 -3.54
CA GLY A 62 3.03 8.99 -4.11
C GLY A 62 1.62 9.00 -3.51
N GLU A 63 1.48 9.26 -2.21
CA GLU A 63 0.19 9.40 -1.56
C GLU A 63 -0.60 10.61 -2.09
N ALA A 64 0.08 11.74 -2.31
CA ALA A 64 -0.55 12.98 -2.76
C ALA A 64 -0.77 13.01 -4.30
N ASN A 65 0.20 12.55 -5.07
CA ASN A 65 0.14 12.51 -6.54
C ASN A 65 0.92 11.28 -7.08
N PRO A 66 0.28 10.11 -7.16
CA PRO A 66 0.95 8.88 -7.56
C PRO A 66 1.51 8.92 -9.00
N LYS A 67 0.98 9.76 -9.89
CA LYS A 67 1.50 9.90 -11.25
C LYS A 67 2.93 10.41 -11.29
N MET A 68 3.34 11.20 -10.30
CA MET A 68 4.70 11.75 -10.27
C MET A 68 5.77 10.69 -10.03
N ILE A 69 5.45 9.61 -9.31
CA ILE A 69 6.39 8.53 -9.00
C ILE A 69 6.04 7.19 -9.68
N GLY A 70 5.00 7.17 -10.52
CA GLY A 70 4.54 5.95 -11.19
C GLY A 70 5.64 5.25 -11.97
N HIS A 71 6.53 5.98 -12.61
CA HIS A 71 7.65 5.44 -13.39
C HIS A 71 8.76 4.81 -12.52
N LEU A 72 8.71 4.95 -11.19
CA LEU A 72 9.68 4.38 -10.25
C LEU A 72 9.28 2.98 -9.74
N PHE A 73 8.32 2.33 -10.35
CA PHE A 73 7.80 1.03 -9.89
C PHE A 73 8.92 -0.01 -9.73
N GLU A 74 9.77 -0.17 -10.74
CA GLU A 74 10.85 -1.18 -10.74
C GLU A 74 11.94 -0.86 -9.69
N GLU A 75 12.17 0.40 -9.36
CA GLU A 75 13.15 0.81 -8.36
C GLU A 75 12.76 0.44 -6.92
N PHE A 76 11.45 0.29 -6.65
CA PHE A 76 10.98 -0.16 -5.33
C PHE A 76 11.09 -1.67 -5.14
N ILE A 77 11.10 -2.48 -6.22
CA ILE A 77 11.06 -3.95 -6.13
C ILE A 77 12.25 -4.53 -5.34
N PRO A 78 13.52 -4.14 -5.60
CA PRO A 78 14.65 -4.67 -4.85
C PRO A 78 14.57 -4.37 -3.34
N ILE A 79 13.87 -3.29 -2.96
CA ILE A 79 13.74 -2.85 -1.57
C ILE A 79 12.81 -3.76 -0.77
N LEU A 80 11.91 -4.48 -1.42
CA LEU A 80 11.01 -5.43 -0.78
C LEU A 80 11.76 -6.59 -0.08
N SER A 81 13.00 -6.86 -0.47
CA SER A 81 13.88 -7.86 0.16
C SER A 81 14.83 -7.27 1.22
N HIS A 82 14.61 -6.02 1.63
CA HIS A 82 15.49 -5.37 2.58
C HIS A 82 15.35 -5.95 4.00
N LYS A 83 16.49 -6.11 4.72
CA LYS A 83 16.53 -6.74 6.05
C LYS A 83 15.76 -5.98 7.14
N LYS A 84 15.59 -4.65 6.99
CA LYS A 84 14.86 -3.81 7.95
C LYS A 84 13.40 -3.72 7.56
N ASN A 85 12.53 -4.27 8.37
CA ASN A 85 11.08 -4.27 8.15
C ASN A 85 10.50 -2.87 7.92
N MET A 86 11.02 -1.83 8.60
CA MET A 86 10.58 -0.45 8.41
C MET A 86 10.83 0.05 6.97
N VAL A 87 11.92 -0.35 6.33
CA VAL A 87 12.23 0.01 4.94
C VAL A 87 11.27 -0.70 3.98
N VAL A 88 10.99 -1.99 4.24
CA VAL A 88 10.04 -2.78 3.45
C VAL A 88 8.63 -2.18 3.50
N TRP A 89 8.12 -1.83 4.69
CA TRP A 89 6.75 -1.29 4.76
C TRP A 89 6.61 0.10 4.16
N ILE A 90 7.66 0.96 4.13
CA ILE A 90 7.60 2.23 3.40
C ILE A 90 7.58 1.97 1.89
N ALA A 91 8.42 1.04 1.39
CA ALA A 91 8.41 0.64 -0.02
C ALA A 91 7.05 0.07 -0.43
N MET A 92 6.46 -0.83 0.38
CA MET A 92 5.09 -1.35 0.17
C MET A 92 4.05 -0.22 0.15
N SER A 93 4.22 0.79 1.03
CA SER A 93 3.33 1.95 1.05
C SER A 93 3.44 2.74 -0.26
N ALA A 94 4.64 3.09 -0.70
CA ALA A 94 4.86 3.80 -1.96
C ALA A 94 4.32 3.02 -3.16
N LEU A 95 4.65 1.72 -3.25
CA LEU A 95 4.15 0.83 -4.31
C LEU A 95 2.62 0.78 -4.33
N SER A 96 1.94 0.73 -3.17
CA SER A 96 0.48 0.65 -3.10
C SER A 96 -0.24 1.82 -3.79
N HIS A 97 0.42 2.96 -3.95
CA HIS A 97 -0.13 4.12 -4.63
C HIS A 97 0.03 4.06 -6.16
N ILE A 98 1.01 3.30 -6.66
CA ILE A 98 1.38 3.28 -8.09
C ILE A 98 1.08 1.95 -8.80
N THR A 99 0.64 0.92 -8.10
CA THR A 99 0.28 -0.39 -8.67
C THR A 99 -0.75 -0.30 -9.79
N VAL A 100 -1.67 0.66 -9.71
CA VAL A 100 -2.70 0.89 -10.73
C VAL A 100 -2.13 1.29 -12.11
N PHE A 101 -0.89 1.77 -12.18
CA PHE A 101 -0.21 2.07 -13.44
C PHE A 101 0.56 0.87 -13.99
N HIS A 102 0.74 -0.18 -13.19
CA HIS A 102 1.55 -1.37 -13.53
C HIS A 102 0.82 -2.67 -13.17
N PRO A 103 -0.43 -2.88 -13.63
CA PRO A 103 -1.23 -4.02 -13.17
C PRO A 103 -0.58 -5.36 -13.51
N GLN A 104 -0.01 -5.52 -14.71
CA GLN A 104 0.68 -6.76 -15.10
C GLN A 104 1.88 -7.05 -14.17
N ARG A 105 2.75 -6.05 -13.96
CA ARG A 105 3.92 -6.23 -13.09
C ARG A 105 3.53 -6.50 -11.64
N THR A 106 2.48 -5.83 -11.15
CA THR A 106 1.94 -6.09 -9.82
C THR A 106 1.41 -7.52 -9.69
N PHE A 107 0.73 -8.03 -10.73
CA PHE A 107 0.24 -9.41 -10.76
C PHE A 107 1.41 -10.41 -10.74
N GLU A 108 2.46 -10.19 -11.52
CA GLU A 108 3.67 -11.01 -11.50
C GLU A 108 4.38 -11.04 -10.13
N LEU A 109 4.23 -9.99 -9.32
CA LEU A 109 4.80 -9.86 -7.99
C LEU A 109 3.90 -10.39 -6.86
N LEU A 110 2.69 -10.90 -7.16
CA LEU A 110 1.71 -11.31 -6.12
C LEU A 110 2.30 -12.29 -5.12
N GLY A 111 3.10 -13.26 -5.54
CA GLY A 111 3.75 -14.20 -4.63
C GLY A 111 4.62 -13.50 -3.57
N THR A 112 5.43 -12.53 -3.99
CA THR A 112 6.27 -11.73 -3.10
C THR A 112 5.43 -10.84 -2.19
N ILE A 113 4.39 -10.18 -2.74
CA ILE A 113 3.49 -9.31 -1.96
C ILE A 113 2.78 -10.10 -0.87
N LEU A 114 2.23 -11.27 -1.20
CA LEU A 114 1.53 -12.15 -0.25
C LEU A 114 2.48 -12.66 0.84
N GLN A 115 3.71 -13.07 0.49
CA GLN A 115 4.71 -13.46 1.48
C GLN A 115 5.01 -12.30 2.45
N ILE A 116 5.22 -11.09 1.96
CA ILE A 116 5.45 -9.90 2.79
C ILE A 116 4.25 -9.59 3.68
N MET A 117 3.02 -9.81 3.19
CA MET A 117 1.80 -9.65 3.98
C MET A 117 1.75 -10.67 5.13
N ASP A 118 2.09 -11.92 4.88
CA ASP A 118 2.03 -13.00 5.87
C ASP A 118 3.11 -12.88 6.94
N GLU A 119 4.34 -12.53 6.56
CA GLU A 119 5.50 -12.44 7.44
C GLU A 119 5.66 -11.05 8.09
N GLY A 120 5.00 -10.04 7.54
CA GLY A 120 5.27 -8.64 7.84
C GLY A 120 4.38 -8.01 8.91
N SER A 121 4.47 -6.69 8.99
CA SER A 121 3.72 -5.86 9.95
C SER A 121 2.27 -5.64 9.50
N VAL A 122 1.47 -5.05 10.42
CA VAL A 122 0.11 -4.56 10.11
C VAL A 122 0.13 -3.64 8.87
N ILE A 123 1.15 -2.78 8.75
CA ILE A 123 1.27 -1.82 7.64
C ILE A 123 1.48 -2.55 6.31
N THR A 124 2.36 -3.56 6.26
CA THR A 124 2.60 -4.32 5.04
C THR A 124 1.36 -5.08 4.58
N ARG A 125 0.59 -5.66 5.53
CA ARG A 125 -0.71 -6.29 5.23
C ARG A 125 -1.70 -5.30 4.67
N ASP A 126 -1.86 -4.13 5.30
CA ASP A 126 -2.78 -3.08 4.85
C ASP A 126 -2.44 -2.62 3.43
N LYS A 127 -1.16 -2.43 3.13
CA LYS A 127 -0.71 -1.96 1.83
C LYS A 127 -0.79 -3.05 0.75
N GLY A 128 -0.43 -4.30 1.09
CA GLY A 128 -0.64 -5.44 0.20
C GLY A 128 -2.12 -5.65 -0.12
N PHE A 129 -3.01 -5.53 0.87
CA PHE A 129 -4.46 -5.60 0.62
C PHE A 129 -4.95 -4.48 -0.31
N VAL A 130 -4.41 -3.26 -0.19
CA VAL A 130 -4.70 -2.17 -1.15
C VAL A 130 -4.27 -2.53 -2.56
N MET A 131 -3.09 -3.16 -2.73
CA MET A 131 -2.61 -3.61 -4.04
C MET A 131 -3.53 -4.68 -4.65
N LEU A 132 -3.99 -5.66 -3.84
CA LEU A 132 -4.97 -6.66 -4.29
C LEU A 132 -6.26 -6.00 -4.75
N VAL A 133 -6.80 -5.06 -3.97
CA VAL A 133 -8.03 -4.32 -4.33
C VAL A 133 -7.82 -3.49 -5.60
N GLY A 134 -6.64 -2.90 -5.79
CA GLY A 134 -6.29 -2.20 -7.02
C GLY A 134 -6.28 -3.13 -8.24
N LEU A 135 -5.62 -4.30 -8.13
CA LEU A 135 -5.60 -5.31 -9.20
C LEU A 135 -6.97 -5.88 -9.52
N TYR A 136 -7.84 -6.04 -8.52
CA TYR A 136 -9.21 -6.51 -8.72
C TYR A 136 -10.00 -5.63 -9.68
N THR A 137 -9.69 -4.33 -9.80
CA THR A 137 -10.37 -3.43 -10.74
C THR A 137 -10.07 -3.78 -12.20
N GLU A 138 -8.98 -4.49 -12.46
CA GLU A 138 -8.58 -4.92 -13.79
C GLU A 138 -9.27 -6.25 -14.15
N ALA A 139 -10.12 -6.23 -15.18
CA ALA A 139 -10.95 -7.38 -15.58
C ALA A 139 -10.13 -8.65 -15.82
N ALA A 140 -8.92 -8.51 -16.37
CA ALA A 140 -8.04 -9.64 -16.69
C ALA A 140 -7.56 -10.40 -15.44
N TYR A 141 -7.41 -9.73 -14.30
CA TYR A 141 -6.87 -10.32 -13.06
C TYR A 141 -7.94 -10.58 -12.01
N ARG A 142 -9.16 -10.05 -12.21
CA ARG A 142 -10.25 -10.11 -11.23
C ARG A 142 -10.55 -11.52 -10.70
N PRO A 143 -10.66 -12.57 -11.52
CA PRO A 143 -10.98 -13.91 -11.02
C PRO A 143 -9.97 -14.43 -10.01
N ASP A 144 -8.67 -14.32 -10.33
CA ASP A 144 -7.58 -14.80 -9.49
C ASP A 144 -7.44 -13.96 -8.22
N VAL A 145 -7.49 -12.64 -8.38
CA VAL A 145 -7.34 -11.69 -7.27
C VAL A 145 -8.54 -11.72 -6.32
N LYS A 146 -9.74 -11.99 -6.80
CA LYS A 146 -10.93 -12.19 -5.95
C LYS A 146 -10.69 -13.30 -4.92
N ALA A 147 -10.17 -14.45 -5.37
CA ALA A 147 -9.89 -15.57 -4.47
C ALA A 147 -8.88 -15.17 -3.37
N LEU A 148 -7.84 -14.43 -3.74
CA LEU A 148 -6.85 -13.92 -2.79
C LEU A 148 -7.42 -12.90 -1.81
N ILE A 149 -8.29 -12.00 -2.27
CA ILE A 149 -8.98 -11.03 -1.39
C ILE A 149 -9.84 -11.76 -0.35
N VAL A 150 -10.63 -12.75 -0.78
CA VAL A 150 -11.45 -13.58 0.14
C VAL A 150 -10.56 -14.28 1.16
N GLU A 151 -9.46 -14.90 0.72
CA GLU A 151 -8.51 -15.56 1.62
C GLU A 151 -7.92 -14.58 2.64
N GLN A 152 -7.50 -13.39 2.21
CA GLN A 152 -6.95 -12.37 3.10
C GLN A 152 -8.01 -11.81 4.06
N LEU A 153 -9.28 -11.71 3.67
CA LEU A 153 -10.37 -11.36 4.56
C LEU A 153 -10.59 -12.42 5.64
N LEU A 154 -10.57 -13.71 5.26
CA LEU A 154 -10.73 -14.81 6.20
C LEU A 154 -9.58 -14.89 7.21
N LYS A 155 -8.36 -14.52 6.82
CA LYS A 155 -7.16 -14.48 7.69
C LYS A 155 -6.99 -13.17 8.45
N ALA A 156 -7.74 -12.12 8.11
CA ALA A 156 -7.53 -10.79 8.65
C ALA A 156 -7.71 -10.76 10.18
N PRO A 157 -6.83 -10.06 10.92
CA PRO A 157 -7.09 -9.74 12.32
C PRO A 157 -8.39 -8.96 12.49
N ASP A 158 -9.10 -9.17 13.62
CA ASP A 158 -10.41 -8.57 13.89
C ASP A 158 -10.44 -7.05 13.69
N ASN A 159 -9.38 -6.36 14.11
CA ASN A 159 -9.26 -4.90 14.00
C ASN A 159 -9.03 -4.42 12.55
N GLN A 160 -8.55 -5.28 11.65
CA GLN A 160 -8.33 -4.97 10.24
C GLN A 160 -9.49 -5.41 9.34
N PHE A 161 -10.20 -6.50 9.72
CA PHE A 161 -11.24 -7.12 8.91
C PHE A 161 -12.26 -6.12 8.36
N GLY A 162 -12.85 -5.30 9.23
CA GLY A 162 -13.88 -4.34 8.83
C GLY A 162 -13.40 -3.30 7.82
N GLN A 163 -12.16 -2.83 7.94
CA GLN A 163 -11.59 -1.88 6.97
C GLN A 163 -11.24 -2.53 5.63
N TYR A 164 -10.86 -3.81 5.63
CA TYR A 164 -10.61 -4.55 4.40
C TYR A 164 -11.90 -4.79 3.63
N VAL A 165 -12.96 -5.21 4.32
CA VAL A 165 -14.31 -5.30 3.74
C VAL A 165 -14.70 -3.98 3.09
N GLU A 166 -14.57 -2.86 3.79
CA GLU A 166 -14.95 -1.54 3.30
C GLU A 166 -14.09 -1.07 2.11
N LYS A 167 -12.81 -1.47 2.04
CA LYS A 167 -11.96 -1.19 0.88
C LYS A 167 -12.45 -1.93 -0.36
N TRP A 168 -12.75 -3.22 -0.23
CA TRP A 168 -13.24 -4.00 -1.37
C TRP A 168 -14.65 -3.58 -1.80
N MET A 169 -15.55 -3.28 -0.86
CA MET A 169 -16.90 -2.76 -1.14
C MET A 169 -16.93 -1.52 -2.05
N LYS A 170 -15.85 -0.74 -2.12
CA LYS A 170 -15.79 0.47 -2.97
C LYS A 170 -15.68 0.15 -4.46
N VAL A 171 -15.17 -1.03 -4.80
CA VAL A 171 -14.83 -1.43 -6.16
C VAL A 171 -15.41 -2.78 -6.58
N ILE A 172 -16.08 -3.49 -5.66
CA ILE A 172 -16.61 -4.82 -5.90
C ILE A 172 -17.66 -4.80 -7.02
N SER A 173 -17.56 -5.75 -7.95
CA SER A 173 -18.57 -5.95 -8.99
C SER A 173 -19.85 -6.58 -8.41
N ALA A 174 -20.99 -6.32 -9.03
CA ALA A 174 -22.27 -6.87 -8.58
C ALA A 174 -22.27 -8.41 -8.52
N GLU A 175 -21.57 -9.06 -9.46
CA GLU A 175 -21.44 -10.52 -9.53
C GLU A 175 -20.63 -11.12 -8.36
N ASP A 176 -19.76 -10.33 -7.71
CA ASP A 176 -18.89 -10.77 -6.62
C ASP A 176 -19.45 -10.41 -5.22
N VAL A 177 -20.53 -9.61 -5.15
CA VAL A 177 -21.20 -9.27 -3.88
C VAL A 177 -21.58 -10.51 -3.05
N PRO A 178 -22.13 -11.60 -3.64
CA PRO A 178 -22.43 -12.82 -2.88
C PRO A 178 -21.19 -13.39 -2.16
N ALA A 179 -20.04 -13.43 -2.80
CA ALA A 179 -18.79 -13.94 -2.20
C ALA A 179 -18.36 -13.11 -0.97
N LEU A 180 -18.56 -11.79 -1.00
CA LEU A 180 -18.27 -10.94 0.15
C LEU A 180 -19.30 -11.14 1.28
N ILE A 181 -20.58 -11.35 0.95
CA ILE A 181 -21.62 -11.68 1.94
C ILE A 181 -21.25 -12.98 2.65
N ASP A 182 -20.96 -14.05 1.90
CA ASP A 182 -20.57 -15.35 2.46
C ASP A 182 -19.33 -15.21 3.37
N THR A 183 -18.33 -14.42 2.94
CA THR A 183 -17.11 -14.15 3.73
C THR A 183 -17.44 -13.44 5.04
N LEU A 184 -18.34 -12.44 5.01
CA LEU A 184 -18.79 -11.72 6.19
C LEU A 184 -19.54 -12.64 7.16
N GLU A 185 -20.47 -13.47 6.65
CA GLU A 185 -21.22 -14.41 7.45
C GLU A 185 -20.34 -15.47 8.10
N GLN A 186 -19.34 -15.97 7.38
CA GLN A 186 -18.36 -16.92 7.90
C GLN A 186 -17.49 -16.31 9.02
N ARG A 187 -17.06 -15.04 8.89
CA ARG A 187 -16.16 -14.38 9.85
C ARG A 187 -16.87 -13.78 11.06
N LEU A 188 -18.17 -13.45 10.94
CA LEU A 188 -18.95 -12.80 12.01
C LEU A 188 -18.91 -13.53 13.36
N PRO A 189 -19.07 -14.88 13.44
CA PRO A 189 -18.99 -15.61 14.70
C PRO A 189 -17.63 -15.54 15.40
N ASP A 190 -16.54 -15.39 14.63
CA ASP A 190 -15.18 -15.40 15.14
C ASP A 190 -14.73 -14.03 15.68
N LEU A 191 -15.45 -12.95 15.35
CA LEU A 191 -15.09 -11.61 15.80
C LEU A 191 -15.35 -11.47 17.31
N THR A 192 -14.29 -11.21 18.06
CA THR A 192 -14.34 -11.18 19.54
C THR A 192 -14.86 -9.85 20.10
N SER A 193 -14.66 -8.74 19.39
CA SER A 193 -15.04 -7.41 19.85
C SER A 193 -16.45 -7.03 19.40
N PRO A 194 -17.35 -6.56 20.32
CA PRO A 194 -18.67 -6.07 19.95
C PRO A 194 -18.64 -4.92 18.93
N SER A 195 -17.61 -4.09 18.95
CA SER A 195 -17.44 -3.00 17.98
C SER A 195 -17.13 -3.53 16.58
N HIS A 196 -16.29 -4.57 16.47
CA HIS A 196 -15.98 -5.22 15.20
C HIS A 196 -17.19 -5.98 14.64
N GLN A 197 -17.93 -6.70 15.49
CA GLN A 197 -19.17 -7.35 15.10
C GLN A 197 -20.20 -6.34 14.58
N LYS A 198 -20.39 -5.21 15.29
CA LYS A 198 -21.30 -4.15 14.86
C LYS A 198 -20.91 -3.56 13.49
N ARG A 199 -19.61 -3.36 13.26
CA ARG A 199 -19.08 -2.87 11.97
C ARG A 199 -19.35 -3.88 10.84
N ALA A 200 -19.08 -5.17 11.07
CA ALA A 200 -19.32 -6.23 10.11
C ALA A 200 -20.83 -6.37 9.79
N HIS A 201 -21.70 -6.38 10.79
CA HIS A 201 -23.15 -6.39 10.58
C HIS A 201 -23.65 -5.17 9.79
N LYS A 202 -23.06 -3.98 10.04
CA LYS A 202 -23.40 -2.77 9.26
C LYS A 202 -23.04 -2.93 7.80
N ASN A 203 -21.86 -3.49 7.50
CA ASN A 203 -21.42 -3.73 6.15
C ASN A 203 -22.29 -4.79 5.44
N LEU A 204 -22.61 -5.89 6.14
CA LEU A 204 -23.51 -6.92 5.64
C LEU A 204 -24.88 -6.35 5.27
N LYS A 205 -25.51 -5.58 6.16
CA LYS A 205 -26.79 -4.91 5.88
C LYS A 205 -26.74 -3.96 4.69
N LYS A 206 -25.59 -3.31 4.46
CA LYS A 206 -25.40 -2.41 3.32
C LYS A 206 -25.33 -3.18 2.00
N LEU A 207 -24.62 -4.32 1.98
CA LEU A 207 -24.53 -5.19 0.80
C LEU A 207 -25.87 -5.84 0.43
N MET A 208 -26.66 -6.27 1.42
CA MET A 208 -27.98 -6.88 1.19
C MET A 208 -29.05 -5.90 0.66
N ARG A 209 -28.78 -4.60 0.69
CA ARG A 209 -29.70 -3.54 0.22
C ARG A 209 -29.29 -2.94 -1.13
N ALA A 210 -28.09 -3.21 -1.58
CA ALA A 210 -27.55 -2.70 -2.84
C ALA A 210 -27.94 -3.57 -4.01
#